data_2dc748c4f0f41d5766e2aa1b8f5b2051
#
_entry.id   2dc748c4f0f41d5766e2aa1b8f5b2051
#
_cell.length_a   1.000
_cell.length_b   1.000
_cell.length_c   1.000
_cell.angle_alpha   90.00
_cell.angle_beta   90.00
_cell.angle_gamma   90.00
#
_symmetry.space_group_name_H-M   'P 1'
#
loop_
_entity.id
_entity.type
_entity.pdbx_description
1 polymer ?
#
loop_
_entity_poly.entity_id
_entity_poly.type
_entity_poly.pdbx_seq_one_letter_code
_entity_poly.pdbx_strand_id
1 'polypeptide(L)'
;MEQETVIIILDLEKRKKTVDLEVPLNITANELVTALNTAYGLGINTNDIKNCYLKAECPIALLRGNRTLGEFGVRNGTVIRFPA
;
A
#
# COMPACT_ATOMS: atom_id res chain seq x y z
N MET A 1 20.15 12.60 -4.91
CA MET A 1 18.86 12.59 -5.64
C MET A 1 17.73 12.51 -4.60
N GLU A 2 16.85 13.48 -4.62
CA GLU A 2 15.74 13.49 -3.67
C GLU A 2 14.72 12.43 -4.05
N GLN A 3 14.26 11.69 -3.05
CA GLN A 3 13.23 10.71 -3.22
C GLN A 3 11.89 11.34 -2.89
N GLU A 4 10.96 11.34 -3.84
CA GLU A 4 9.62 11.84 -3.56
C GLU A 4 8.89 10.89 -2.61
N THR A 5 8.30 11.45 -1.57
CA THR A 5 7.47 10.73 -0.63
C THR A 5 6.09 11.35 -0.56
N VAL A 6 5.11 10.56 -0.20
CA VAL A 6 3.75 11.02 0.03
C VAL A 6 3.23 10.42 1.32
N ILE A 7 2.23 11.07 1.90
CA ILE A 7 1.55 10.56 3.08
C ILE A 7 0.28 9.84 2.63
N ILE A 8 0.21 8.56 2.89
CA ILE A 8 -0.97 7.75 2.62
C ILE A 8 -1.69 7.43 3.93
N ILE A 9 -2.94 7.01 3.83
CA ILE A 9 -3.73 6.59 4.97
C ILE A 9 -3.94 5.09 4.85
N LEU A 10 -3.47 4.34 5.85
CA LEU A 10 -3.72 2.90 5.92
C LEU A 10 -4.95 2.68 6.80
N ASP A 11 -5.99 2.10 6.22
CA ASP A 11 -7.23 1.79 6.92
C ASP A 11 -7.31 0.27 7.16
N LEU A 12 -7.13 -0.11 8.42
CA LEU A 12 -7.25 -1.49 8.87
C LEU A 12 -8.68 -1.67 9.38
N GLU A 13 -9.58 -2.09 8.49
CA GLU A 13 -11.02 -2.06 8.72
C GLU A 13 -11.47 -2.87 9.93
N LYS A 14 -10.99 -4.10 10.08
CA LYS A 14 -11.40 -4.96 11.20
C LYS A 14 -10.84 -4.50 12.53
N ARG A 15 -9.69 -3.84 12.52
CA ARG A 15 -9.07 -3.28 13.72
C ARG A 15 -9.61 -1.90 14.05
N LYS A 16 -10.44 -1.33 13.18
CA LYS A 16 -10.98 0.04 13.31
C LYS A 16 -9.87 1.05 13.57
N LYS A 17 -8.78 0.90 12.83
CA LYS A 17 -7.59 1.71 13.00
C LYS A 17 -7.17 2.31 11.68
N THR A 18 -6.85 3.60 11.70
CA THR A 18 -6.23 4.29 10.56
C THR A 18 -4.88 4.82 10.97
N VAL A 19 -3.92 4.75 10.06
CA VAL A 19 -2.55 5.19 10.29
C VAL A 19 -2.09 6.01 9.11
N ASP A 20 -1.47 7.16 9.38
CA ASP A 20 -0.82 7.96 8.35
C ASP A 20 0.60 7.44 8.17
N LEU A 21 0.97 7.14 6.94
CA LEU A 21 2.28 6.60 6.61
C LEU A 21 2.94 7.41 5.51
N GLU A 22 4.19 7.76 5.71
CA GLU A 22 5.01 8.35 4.65
C GLU A 22 5.64 7.22 3.84
N VAL A 23 5.41 7.22 2.54
CA VAL A 23 5.93 6.18 1.65
C VAL A 23 6.61 6.81 0.44
N PRO A 24 7.71 6.20 -0.05
CA PRO A 24 8.36 6.69 -1.26
C PRO A 24 7.58 6.25 -2.50
N LEU A 25 7.53 7.11 -3.51
CA LEU A 25 6.82 6.82 -4.76
C LEU A 25 7.58 5.88 -5.68
N ASN A 26 8.87 5.70 -5.47
CA ASN A 26 9.70 4.87 -6.34
C ASN A 26 9.76 3.39 -5.94
N ILE A 27 9.10 3.01 -4.86
CA ILE A 27 8.99 1.60 -4.52
C ILE A 27 7.86 0.96 -5.32
N THR A 28 7.96 -0.36 -5.51
CA THR A 28 6.92 -1.10 -6.22
C THR A 28 5.74 -1.42 -5.30
N ALA A 29 4.61 -1.73 -5.91
CA ALA A 29 3.44 -2.16 -5.14
C ALA A 29 3.76 -3.41 -4.32
N ASN A 30 4.50 -4.38 -4.89
CA ASN A 30 4.90 -5.57 -4.14
C ASN A 30 5.75 -5.24 -2.93
N GLU A 31 6.66 -4.29 -3.05
CA GLU A 31 7.48 -3.85 -1.92
C GLU A 31 6.61 -3.24 -0.81
N LEU A 32 5.63 -2.44 -1.19
CA LEU A 32 4.70 -1.86 -0.22
C LEU A 32 3.86 -2.94 0.47
N VAL A 33 3.30 -3.87 -0.31
CA VAL A 33 2.50 -4.97 0.24
C VAL A 33 3.32 -5.77 1.24
N THR A 34 4.55 -6.13 0.87
CA THR A 34 5.44 -6.90 1.74
C THR A 34 5.77 -6.13 3.03
N ALA A 35 6.08 -4.86 2.90
CA ALA A 35 6.43 -4.03 4.05
C ALA A 35 5.26 -3.89 5.03
N LEU A 36 4.06 -3.61 4.52
CA LEU A 36 2.87 -3.47 5.37
C LEU A 36 2.45 -4.81 5.97
N ASN A 37 2.58 -5.89 5.22
CA ASN A 37 2.28 -7.23 5.73
C ASN A 37 3.18 -7.57 6.91
N THR A 38 4.48 -7.28 6.80
CA THR A 38 5.44 -7.51 7.87
C THR A 38 5.19 -6.60 9.06
N ALA A 39 4.97 -5.32 8.81
CA ALA A 39 4.83 -4.32 9.86
C ALA A 39 3.54 -4.48 10.67
N TYR A 40 2.45 -4.86 10.02
CA TYR A 40 1.13 -4.92 10.66
C TYR A 40 0.55 -6.33 10.78
N GLY A 41 1.27 -7.34 10.33
CA GLY A 41 0.81 -8.72 10.43
C GLY A 41 -0.49 -8.96 9.69
N LEU A 42 -0.56 -8.56 8.41
CA LEU A 42 -1.81 -8.62 7.64
C LEU A 42 -2.20 -10.03 7.22
N GLY A 43 -1.29 -10.99 7.31
CA GLY A 43 -1.58 -12.36 6.91
C GLY A 43 -1.63 -12.57 5.39
N ILE A 44 -1.05 -11.65 4.62
CA ILE A 44 -1.00 -11.80 3.16
C ILE A 44 0.08 -12.82 2.80
N ASN A 45 -0.27 -13.79 1.97
CA ASN A 45 0.70 -14.72 1.42
C ASN A 45 1.38 -14.08 0.20
N THR A 46 2.60 -13.57 0.38
CA THR A 46 3.31 -12.87 -0.69
C THR A 46 3.75 -13.80 -1.82
N ASN A 47 3.66 -15.12 -1.64
CA ASN A 47 3.93 -16.11 -2.69
C ASN A 47 2.70 -16.40 -3.55
N ASP A 48 1.54 -15.95 -3.13
CA ASP A 48 0.30 -16.12 -3.88
C ASP A 48 0.03 -14.85 -4.68
N ILE A 49 0.46 -14.85 -5.94
CA ILE A 49 0.38 -13.67 -6.81
C ILE A 49 -1.04 -13.13 -6.92
N LYS A 50 -2.04 -14.01 -6.93
CA LYS A 50 -3.44 -13.60 -7.08
C LYS A 50 -3.97 -12.83 -5.88
N ASN A 51 -3.46 -13.11 -4.68
CA ASN A 51 -3.95 -12.52 -3.45
C ASN A 51 -2.96 -11.56 -2.80
N CYS A 52 -1.81 -11.32 -3.46
CA CYS A 52 -0.80 -10.40 -2.97
C CYS A 52 -1.06 -9.00 -3.52
N TYR A 53 -2.04 -8.31 -2.95
CA TYR A 53 -2.42 -6.97 -3.41
C TYR A 53 -3.06 -6.17 -2.27
N LEU A 54 -3.13 -4.86 -2.48
CA LEU A 54 -3.84 -3.93 -1.61
C LEU A 54 -4.79 -3.09 -2.46
N LYS A 55 -5.95 -2.77 -1.91
CA LYS A 55 -6.91 -1.89 -2.57
C LYS A 55 -6.65 -0.45 -2.16
N ALA A 56 -6.61 0.44 -3.14
CA ALA A 56 -6.41 1.86 -2.91
C ALA A 56 -7.61 2.67 -3.38
N GLU A 57 -7.82 3.81 -2.73
CA GLU A 57 -8.77 4.84 -3.15
C GLU A 57 -8.02 6.16 -3.26
N CYS A 58 -8.46 6.98 -4.24
CA CYS A 58 -7.87 8.29 -4.51
C CYS A 58 -6.38 8.21 -4.89
N PRO A 59 -6.05 7.48 -5.95
CA PRO A 59 -6.91 6.89 -6.97
C PRO A 59 -7.40 5.48 -6.61
N ILE A 60 -8.50 5.06 -7.23
CA ILE A 60 -8.98 3.68 -7.12
C ILE A 60 -8.05 2.79 -7.92
N ALA A 61 -7.39 1.84 -7.25
CA ALA A 61 -6.44 0.95 -7.90
C ALA A 61 -6.24 -0.32 -7.08
N LEU A 62 -5.80 -1.38 -7.75
CA LEU A 62 -5.25 -2.55 -7.07
C LEU A 62 -3.73 -2.43 -7.12
N LEU A 63 -3.12 -2.28 -5.96
CA LEU A 63 -1.67 -2.16 -5.84
C LEU A 63 -1.06 -3.54 -5.80
N ARG A 64 -0.44 -3.94 -6.90
CA ARG A 64 0.22 -5.25 -7.03
C ARG A 64 1.28 -5.19 -8.12
N GLY A 65 2.20 -6.13 -8.07
CA GLY A 65 3.22 -6.30 -9.09
C GLY A 65 4.38 -5.36 -8.94
N ASN A 66 5.14 -5.22 -10.04
CA ASN A 66 6.42 -4.50 -10.05
C ASN A 66 6.32 -3.05 -10.52
N ARG A 67 5.12 -2.52 -10.66
CA ARG A 67 4.95 -1.11 -10.99
C ARG A 67 5.12 -0.28 -9.72
N THR A 68 5.69 0.90 -9.87
CA THR A 68 5.91 1.78 -8.73
C THR A 68 4.63 2.44 -8.27
N LEU A 69 4.62 2.92 -7.03
CA LEU A 69 3.47 3.65 -6.50
C LEU A 69 3.20 4.92 -7.31
N GLY A 70 4.26 5.60 -7.77
CA GLY A 70 4.11 6.76 -8.63
C GLY A 70 3.40 6.44 -9.94
N GLU A 71 3.67 5.27 -10.52
CA GLU A 71 3.00 4.81 -11.75
C GLU A 71 1.52 4.53 -11.54
N PHE A 72 1.12 4.12 -10.33
CA PHE A 72 -0.28 3.94 -9.98
C PHE A 72 -1.00 5.26 -9.70
N GLY A 73 -0.25 6.36 -9.60
CA GLY A 73 -0.83 7.66 -9.26
C GLY A 73 -1.04 7.87 -7.76
N VAL A 74 -0.35 7.11 -6.93
CA VAL A 74 -0.43 7.28 -5.47
C VAL A 74 0.07 8.68 -5.11
N ARG A 75 -0.65 9.34 -4.20
CA ARG A 75 -0.40 10.74 -3.82
C ARG A 75 -0.78 10.96 -2.36
N ASN A 76 -0.52 12.17 -1.87
CA ASN A 76 -0.95 12.54 -0.52
C ASN A 76 -2.47 12.36 -0.39
N GLY A 77 -2.88 11.66 0.65
CA GLY A 77 -4.29 11.38 0.91
C GLY A 77 -4.81 10.11 0.28
N THR A 78 -4.00 9.38 -0.50
CA THR A 78 -4.40 8.07 -1.00
C THR A 78 -4.70 7.16 0.18
N VAL A 79 -5.85 6.49 0.16
CA VAL A 79 -6.27 5.57 1.21
C VAL A 79 -6.00 4.15 0.75
N ILE A 80 -5.36 3.36 1.59
CA ILE A 80 -5.17 1.94 1.36
C ILE A 80 -6.01 1.19 2.39
N ARG A 81 -6.97 0.41 1.91
CA ARG A 81 -7.87 -0.34 2.77
C ARG A 81 -7.50 -1.80 2.78
N PHE A 82 -7.50 -2.37 3.97
CA PHE A 82 -7.28 -3.79 4.16
C PHE A 82 -8.24 -4.33 5.23
N PRO A 83 -8.95 -5.42 4.94
CA PRO A 83 -9.94 -5.98 5.88
C PRO A 83 -9.26 -6.85 6.94
N ALA A 84 -8.43 -6.21 7.76
CA ALA A 84 -7.69 -6.90 8.83
C ALA A 84 -8.03 -6.36 10.21
#